data_7890eb346b54f6e10019917178b8f95f
#
_entry.id   7890eb346b54f6e10019917178b8f95f
#
_cell.length_a   1.000
_cell.length_b   1.000
_cell.length_c   1.000
_cell.angle_alpha   90.00
_cell.angle_beta   90.00
_cell.angle_gamma   90.00
#
_symmetry.space_group_name_H-M   'P 1'
#
loop_
_entity.id
_entity.type
_entity.pdbx_description
1 polymer ?
#
loop_
_entity_poly.entity_id
_entity_poly.type
_entity_poly.pdbx_seq_one_letter_code
_entity_poly.pdbx_strand_id
1 'polypeptide(L)'
;MADSYSRLQALNLFKFINIIFREEQKEDGEPVLFCEVQLTPLKRQSYNVFLEGTNNSGNIGVGGNFAYNHRNLFHGGENLTLSVWGALKKEKLKENEIFSTTEVGTELKLVTPQFWMPVFRMDEFRRNFAPKTSISLSFSQENTQFYKRRVASAKFGYLWRRADNKWRYNFDLIDLNYVLMPSVDSSFISELKNEYIKSAYTNHMILSANF
;
A
#
# COMPACT_ATOMS: atom_id res chain seq x y z
N MET A 1 -26.69 -13.15 -7.68
CA MET A 1 -25.76 -14.06 -7.00
C MET A 1 -24.29 -13.66 -7.17
N ALA A 2 -23.73 -13.73 -8.37
CA ALA A 2 -22.32 -13.42 -8.62
C ALA A 2 -21.90 -12.03 -8.10
N ASP A 3 -22.76 -11.05 -8.21
CA ASP A 3 -22.51 -9.66 -7.83
C ASP A 3 -22.43 -9.48 -6.29
N SER A 4 -23.33 -10.11 -5.54
CA SER A 4 -23.31 -10.07 -4.08
C SER A 4 -22.10 -10.83 -3.50
N TYR A 5 -21.77 -11.96 -4.09
CA TYR A 5 -20.59 -12.74 -3.73
C TYR A 5 -19.30 -11.95 -3.97
N SER A 6 -19.14 -11.33 -5.15
CA SER A 6 -17.97 -10.55 -5.51
C SER A 6 -17.78 -9.32 -4.62
N ARG A 7 -18.88 -8.66 -4.22
CA ARG A 7 -18.84 -7.53 -3.28
C ARG A 7 -18.42 -7.95 -1.87
N LEU A 8 -18.97 -9.04 -1.34
CA LEU A 8 -18.56 -9.58 -0.05
C LEU A 8 -17.10 -10.01 -0.07
N GLN A 9 -16.65 -10.64 -1.15
CA GLN A 9 -15.24 -11.02 -1.34
C GLN A 9 -14.34 -9.78 -1.43
N ALA A 10 -14.78 -8.71 -2.08
CA ALA A 10 -14.02 -7.47 -2.21
C ALA A 10 -13.75 -6.77 -0.87
N LEU A 11 -14.56 -7.01 0.17
CA LEU A 11 -14.31 -6.49 1.52
C LEU A 11 -13.06 -7.09 2.16
N ASN A 12 -12.66 -8.31 1.73
CA ASN A 12 -11.51 -9.05 2.28
C ASN A 12 -11.62 -9.31 3.81
N LEU A 13 -12.85 -9.48 4.28
CA LEU A 13 -13.17 -9.77 5.69
C LEU A 13 -13.50 -11.23 5.94
N PHE A 14 -13.87 -11.98 4.89
CA PHE A 14 -14.37 -13.33 5.00
C PHE A 14 -13.43 -14.32 4.31
N LYS A 15 -13.20 -15.45 4.97
CA LYS A 15 -12.44 -16.59 4.43
C LYS A 15 -13.30 -17.44 3.51
N PHE A 16 -14.54 -17.68 3.91
CA PHE A 16 -15.53 -18.42 3.14
C PHE A 16 -16.83 -17.62 3.10
N ILE A 17 -17.45 -17.62 1.93
CA ILE A 17 -18.73 -16.99 1.65
C ILE A 17 -19.57 -18.05 0.95
N ASN A 18 -20.70 -18.41 1.53
CA ASN A 18 -21.64 -19.35 0.93
C ASN A 18 -23.04 -18.71 0.93
N ILE A 19 -23.67 -18.67 -0.23
CA ILE A 19 -25.01 -18.10 -0.41
C ILE A 19 -25.92 -19.21 -0.88
N ILE A 20 -26.85 -19.61 -0.02
CA ILE A 20 -27.79 -20.70 -0.24
C ILE A 20 -29.19 -20.13 -0.38
N PHE A 21 -29.92 -20.57 -1.39
CA PHE A 21 -31.35 -20.26 -1.54
C PHE A 21 -32.15 -21.52 -1.24
N ARG A 22 -33.18 -21.37 -0.40
CA ARG A 22 -34.13 -22.41 -0.07
C ARG A 22 -35.53 -21.92 -0.39
N GLU A 23 -36.30 -22.75 -1.05
CA GLU A 23 -37.73 -22.53 -1.24
C GLU A 23 -38.47 -23.11 -0.06
N GLU A 24 -39.26 -22.31 0.63
CA GLU A 24 -40.16 -22.73 1.70
C GLU A 24 -41.57 -22.27 1.37
N GLN A 25 -42.56 -23.10 1.72
CA GLN A 25 -43.97 -22.70 1.62
C GLN A 25 -44.38 -22.04 2.93
N LYS A 26 -44.91 -20.81 2.83
CA LYS A 26 -45.60 -20.21 3.99
C LYS A 26 -46.86 -20.97 4.32
N GLU A 27 -47.35 -20.77 5.57
CA GLU A 27 -48.65 -21.32 6.03
C GLU A 27 -49.83 -21.00 5.08
N ASP A 28 -49.76 -19.91 4.33
CA ASP A 28 -50.71 -19.46 3.32
C ASP A 28 -50.51 -20.13 1.94
N GLY A 29 -49.56 -21.08 1.80
CA GLY A 29 -49.30 -21.81 0.56
C GLY A 29 -48.49 -21.09 -0.49
N GLU A 30 -48.10 -19.84 -0.29
CA GLU A 30 -47.27 -19.10 -1.22
C GLU A 30 -45.80 -19.53 -1.12
N PRO A 31 -45.12 -19.79 -2.27
CA PRO A 31 -43.67 -20.11 -2.25
C PRO A 31 -42.84 -18.89 -1.88
N VAL A 32 -42.02 -18.99 -0.88
CA VAL A 32 -41.10 -17.92 -0.45
C VAL A 32 -39.66 -18.40 -0.61
N LEU A 33 -38.83 -17.53 -1.18
CA LEU A 33 -37.40 -17.80 -1.36
C LEU A 33 -36.61 -17.24 -0.16
N PHE A 34 -36.05 -18.12 0.65
CA PHE A 34 -35.14 -17.75 1.73
C PHE A 34 -33.70 -17.71 1.21
N CYS A 35 -33.01 -16.59 1.48
CA CYS A 35 -31.59 -16.44 1.20
C CYS A 35 -30.79 -16.54 2.50
N GLU A 36 -30.01 -17.60 2.66
CA GLU A 36 -29.10 -17.81 3.76
C GLU A 36 -27.67 -17.44 3.34
N VAL A 37 -27.05 -16.50 4.01
CA VAL A 37 -25.67 -16.07 3.74
C VAL A 37 -24.78 -16.55 4.89
N GLN A 38 -23.97 -17.57 4.63
CA GLN A 38 -23.02 -18.13 5.59
C GLN A 38 -21.66 -17.49 5.40
N LEU A 39 -21.16 -16.80 6.42
CA LEU A 39 -19.91 -16.05 6.38
C LEU A 39 -18.95 -16.57 7.44
N THR A 40 -17.73 -16.94 7.03
CA THR A 40 -16.64 -17.27 7.96
C THR A 40 -15.65 -16.11 7.99
N PRO A 41 -15.54 -15.37 9.10
CA PRO A 41 -14.66 -14.21 9.16
C PRO A 41 -13.18 -14.60 9.11
N LEU A 42 -12.35 -13.75 8.51
CA LEU A 42 -10.90 -13.78 8.64
C LEU A 42 -10.48 -13.28 10.03
N LYS A 43 -9.29 -13.68 10.47
CA LYS A 43 -8.69 -13.08 11.67
C LYS A 43 -8.56 -11.58 11.51
N ARG A 44 -8.98 -10.80 12.51
CA ARG A 44 -8.90 -9.34 12.49
C ARG A 44 -7.47 -8.83 12.38
N GLN A 45 -6.54 -9.54 13.00
CA GLN A 45 -5.12 -9.16 13.04
C GLN A 45 -4.28 -10.22 12.36
N SER A 46 -3.24 -9.77 11.65
CA SER A 46 -2.22 -10.65 11.07
C SER A 46 -0.87 -9.93 11.03
N TYR A 47 0.20 -10.73 11.16
CA TYR A 47 1.57 -10.27 11.12
C TYR A 47 2.29 -10.97 9.98
N ASN A 48 3.14 -10.24 9.28
CA ASN A 48 4.05 -10.78 8.29
C ASN A 48 5.46 -10.33 8.63
N VAL A 49 6.40 -11.26 8.62
CA VAL A 49 7.83 -10.98 8.79
C VAL A 49 8.54 -11.44 7.53
N PHE A 50 9.36 -10.57 6.99
CA PHE A 50 10.13 -10.81 5.78
C PHE A 50 11.59 -10.56 6.08
N LEU A 51 12.46 -11.49 5.70
CA LEU A 51 13.91 -11.32 5.76
C LEU A 51 14.45 -11.62 4.37
N GLU A 52 15.37 -10.77 3.90
CA GLU A 52 15.98 -10.92 2.59
C GLU A 52 17.49 -10.69 2.65
N GLY A 53 18.21 -11.42 1.82
CA GLY A 53 19.60 -11.18 1.52
C GLY A 53 19.74 -10.88 0.03
N THR A 54 20.50 -9.86 -0.31
CA THR A 54 20.74 -9.47 -1.70
C THR A 54 22.24 -9.53 -2.02
N ASN A 55 22.57 -10.01 -3.21
CA ASN A 55 23.92 -9.93 -3.76
C ASN A 55 23.81 -9.55 -5.23
N ASN A 56 24.25 -8.35 -5.55
CA ASN A 56 24.21 -7.82 -6.90
C ASN A 56 25.60 -7.27 -7.28
N SER A 57 26.30 -7.95 -8.14
CA SER A 57 27.61 -7.53 -8.68
C SER A 57 28.62 -7.17 -7.60
N GLY A 58 28.62 -7.91 -6.47
CA GLY A 58 29.50 -7.69 -5.32
C GLY A 58 28.97 -6.69 -4.28
N ASN A 59 27.81 -6.12 -4.49
CA ASN A 59 27.06 -5.37 -3.49
C ASN A 59 26.25 -6.36 -2.66
N ILE A 60 26.51 -6.44 -1.38
CA ILE A 60 25.85 -7.37 -0.46
C ILE A 60 24.92 -6.58 0.44
N GLY A 61 23.70 -7.06 0.60
CA GLY A 61 22.71 -6.45 1.49
C GLY A 61 21.94 -7.48 2.29
N VAL A 62 21.49 -7.06 3.45
CA VAL A 62 20.53 -7.79 4.27
C VAL A 62 19.42 -6.81 4.68
N GLY A 63 18.18 -7.26 4.56
CA GLY A 63 17.02 -6.45 4.92
C GLY A 63 15.94 -7.26 5.60
N GLY A 64 15.03 -6.56 6.24
CA GLY A 64 13.85 -7.13 6.85
C GLY A 64 12.68 -6.18 6.83
N ASN A 65 11.49 -6.76 6.81
CA ASN A 65 10.22 -6.05 6.88
C ASN A 65 9.31 -6.75 7.89
N PHE A 66 8.68 -5.96 8.74
CA PHE A 66 7.60 -6.39 9.61
C PHE A 66 6.33 -5.63 9.21
N ALA A 67 5.26 -6.34 8.90
CA ALA A 67 3.97 -5.76 8.59
C ALA A 67 2.88 -6.28 9.54
N TYR A 68 2.19 -5.35 10.19
CA TYR A 68 1.00 -5.60 10.99
C TYR A 68 -0.23 -5.15 10.20
N ASN A 69 -1.23 -6.03 10.09
CA ASN A 69 -2.50 -5.73 9.44
C ASN A 69 -3.64 -5.87 10.43
N HIS A 70 -4.50 -4.85 10.50
CA HIS A 70 -5.75 -4.88 11.23
C HIS A 70 -6.92 -4.71 10.27
N ARG A 71 -7.77 -5.73 10.16
CA ARG A 71 -8.97 -5.72 9.33
C ARG A 71 -10.16 -5.26 10.15
N ASN A 72 -11.03 -4.47 9.52
CA ASN A 72 -12.26 -3.96 10.13
C ASN A 72 -12.01 -3.10 11.37
N LEU A 73 -11.12 -2.12 11.25
CA LEU A 73 -10.65 -1.28 12.36
C LEU A 73 -11.79 -0.52 13.02
N PHE A 74 -12.63 0.15 12.22
CA PHE A 74 -13.77 0.96 12.67
C PHE A 74 -15.12 0.27 12.41
N HIS A 75 -15.12 -1.05 12.15
CA HIS A 75 -16.30 -1.87 11.84
C HIS A 75 -16.99 -1.56 10.50
N GLY A 76 -16.36 -0.76 9.64
CA GLY A 76 -16.81 -0.45 8.28
C GLY A 76 -16.08 -1.20 7.16
N GLY A 77 -15.22 -2.17 7.51
CA GLY A 77 -14.45 -2.96 6.55
C GLY A 77 -13.10 -2.34 6.19
N GLU A 78 -12.62 -1.39 6.97
CA GLU A 78 -11.33 -0.74 6.77
C GLU A 78 -10.18 -1.72 7.05
N ASN A 79 -9.12 -1.58 6.26
CA ASN A 79 -7.88 -2.32 6.47
C ASN A 79 -6.75 -1.35 6.78
N LEU A 80 -6.21 -1.44 7.99
CA LEU A 80 -5.04 -0.69 8.42
C LEU A 80 -3.80 -1.59 8.31
N THR A 81 -2.77 -1.12 7.64
CA THR A 81 -1.47 -1.77 7.55
C THR A 81 -0.41 -0.84 8.12
N LEU A 82 0.35 -1.34 9.10
CA LEU A 82 1.56 -0.71 9.59
C LEU A 82 2.74 -1.56 9.14
N SER A 83 3.66 -0.99 8.38
CA SER A 83 4.89 -1.63 7.93
C SER A 83 6.10 -0.91 8.51
N VAL A 84 7.11 -1.68 8.94
CA VAL A 84 8.41 -1.19 9.37
C VAL A 84 9.46 -2.02 8.66
N TRP A 85 10.43 -1.36 8.03
CA TRP A 85 11.51 -2.05 7.33
C TRP A 85 12.87 -1.46 7.68
N GLY A 86 13.88 -2.27 7.48
CA GLY A 86 15.26 -1.85 7.60
C GLY A 86 16.15 -2.66 6.67
N ALA A 87 17.22 -2.04 6.18
CA ALA A 87 18.20 -2.69 5.34
C ALA A 87 19.61 -2.16 5.62
N LEU A 88 20.56 -3.07 5.54
CA LEU A 88 21.98 -2.78 5.58
C LEU A 88 22.58 -3.24 4.27
N LYS A 89 23.23 -2.34 3.53
CA LYS A 89 23.84 -2.62 2.23
C LYS A 89 25.31 -2.24 2.28
N LYS A 90 26.15 -3.06 1.66
CA LYS A 90 27.54 -2.71 1.36
C LYS A 90 27.66 -2.57 -0.15
N GLU A 91 28.05 -1.41 -0.60
CA GLU A 91 28.12 -1.05 -2.02
C GLU A 91 29.56 -0.67 -2.39
N LYS A 92 29.98 -1.04 -3.59
CA LYS A 92 31.29 -0.68 -4.13
C LYS A 92 31.15 0.60 -4.98
N LEU A 93 31.92 1.63 -4.65
CA LEU A 93 31.98 2.86 -5.44
C LEU A 93 33.04 2.78 -6.54
N LYS A 94 34.20 2.21 -6.22
CA LYS A 94 35.34 1.93 -7.10
C LYS A 94 35.97 0.59 -6.69
N GLU A 95 36.92 0.09 -7.45
CA GLU A 95 37.51 -1.26 -7.27
C GLU A 95 37.98 -1.57 -5.84
N ASN A 96 38.27 -0.56 -5.01
CA ASN A 96 38.75 -0.71 -3.62
C ASN A 96 37.96 0.08 -2.58
N GLU A 97 36.90 0.79 -2.94
CA GLU A 97 36.12 1.60 -1.97
C GLU A 97 34.76 0.96 -1.71
N ILE A 98 34.58 0.43 -0.50
CA ILE A 98 33.31 -0.14 -0.04
C ILE A 98 32.71 0.83 0.97
N PHE A 99 31.45 1.20 0.77
CA PHE A 99 30.69 2.01 1.72
C PHE A 99 29.44 1.27 2.22
N SER A 100 28.97 1.67 3.39
CA SER A 100 27.78 1.10 4.01
C SER A 100 26.59 2.04 3.86
N THR A 101 25.46 1.51 3.44
CA THR A 101 24.16 2.20 3.43
C THR A 101 23.25 1.54 4.44
N THR A 102 22.68 2.34 5.34
CA THR A 102 21.64 1.90 6.27
C THR A 102 20.33 2.58 5.90
N GLU A 103 19.30 1.81 5.73
CA GLU A 103 17.96 2.28 5.44
C GLU A 103 17.01 1.80 6.54
N VAL A 104 16.13 2.69 7.01
CA VAL A 104 15.04 2.36 7.92
C VAL A 104 13.81 3.18 7.51
N GLY A 105 12.64 2.57 7.60
CA GLY A 105 11.41 3.26 7.26
C GLY A 105 10.18 2.65 7.90
N THR A 106 9.11 3.42 7.86
CA THR A 106 7.78 3.01 8.33
C THR A 106 6.72 3.54 7.40
N GLU A 107 5.64 2.78 7.23
CA GLU A 107 4.46 3.17 6.46
C GLU A 107 3.20 2.80 7.24
N LEU A 108 2.26 3.74 7.29
CA LEU A 108 0.90 3.54 7.77
C LEU A 108 -0.04 3.69 6.59
N LYS A 109 -0.76 2.62 6.23
CA LYS A 109 -1.71 2.60 5.12
C LYS A 109 -3.09 2.21 5.58
N LEU A 110 -4.07 3.06 5.28
CA LEU A 110 -5.49 2.81 5.52
C LEU A 110 -6.21 2.66 4.18
N VAL A 111 -6.92 1.56 4.02
CA VAL A 111 -7.81 1.32 2.87
C VAL A 111 -9.23 1.16 3.40
N THR A 112 -10.13 2.04 2.95
CA THR A 112 -11.56 1.96 3.28
C THR A 112 -12.38 1.52 2.07
N PRO A 113 -13.41 0.67 2.25
CA PRO A 113 -14.31 0.27 1.16
C PRO A 113 -15.27 1.39 0.76
N GLN A 114 -15.16 2.57 1.36
CA GLN A 114 -15.94 3.75 1.01
C GLN A 114 -15.20 4.57 -0.05
N PHE A 115 -15.93 5.06 -1.02
CA PHE A 115 -15.43 5.98 -2.03
C PHE A 115 -15.62 7.43 -1.57
N TRP A 116 -14.55 8.05 -1.10
CA TRP A 116 -14.55 9.43 -0.60
C TRP A 116 -14.31 10.42 -1.74
N MET A 117 -15.33 10.69 -2.53
CA MET A 117 -15.27 11.70 -3.57
C MET A 117 -16.28 12.81 -3.28
N PRO A 118 -15.83 14.00 -2.83
CA PRO A 118 -16.72 15.06 -2.38
C PRO A 118 -17.47 15.77 -3.51
N VAL A 119 -17.00 15.66 -4.77
CA VAL A 119 -17.44 16.55 -5.86
C VAL A 119 -18.48 15.91 -6.79
N PHE A 120 -18.48 14.58 -6.94
CA PHE A 120 -19.36 13.91 -7.91
C PHE A 120 -20.09 12.71 -7.29
N ARG A 121 -21.42 12.66 -7.48
CA ARG A 121 -22.22 11.46 -7.20
C ARG A 121 -22.08 10.49 -8.38
N MET A 122 -21.18 9.52 -8.22
CA MET A 122 -20.94 8.46 -9.20
C MET A 122 -21.59 7.14 -8.75
N ASP A 123 -22.92 7.12 -8.62
CA ASP A 123 -23.61 5.96 -8.07
C ASP A 123 -23.47 4.71 -8.96
N GLU A 124 -23.46 4.88 -10.28
CA GLU A 124 -23.19 3.77 -11.22
C GLU A 124 -21.77 3.24 -11.11
N PHE A 125 -20.78 4.13 -11.00
CA PHE A 125 -19.38 3.74 -10.82
C PHE A 125 -19.19 2.98 -9.50
N ARG A 126 -19.75 3.49 -8.40
CA ARG A 126 -19.73 2.81 -7.09
C ARG A 126 -20.37 1.43 -7.14
N ARG A 127 -21.47 1.29 -7.87
CA ARG A 127 -22.18 0.03 -8.02
C ARG A 127 -21.41 -0.97 -8.86
N ASN A 128 -20.78 -0.54 -9.95
CA ASN A 128 -20.14 -1.43 -10.92
C ASN A 128 -18.70 -1.80 -10.55
N PHE A 129 -17.97 -0.92 -9.85
CA PHE A 129 -16.53 -1.09 -9.61
C PHE A 129 -16.16 -1.20 -8.13
N ALA A 130 -17.09 -0.95 -7.21
CA ALA A 130 -16.85 -0.97 -5.74
C ALA A 130 -15.50 -0.30 -5.37
N PRO A 131 -15.28 0.97 -5.74
CA PRO A 131 -14.02 1.65 -5.52
C PRO A 131 -13.74 1.82 -4.03
N LYS A 132 -12.46 1.73 -3.66
CA LYS A 132 -11.94 1.92 -2.31
C LYS A 132 -11.09 3.18 -2.26
N THR A 133 -11.10 3.87 -1.13
CA THR A 133 -10.17 4.97 -0.88
C THR A 133 -8.95 4.44 -0.15
N SER A 134 -7.77 4.89 -0.55
CA SER A 134 -6.48 4.56 0.05
C SER A 134 -5.80 5.83 0.54
N ILE A 135 -5.34 5.81 1.79
CA ILE A 135 -4.51 6.86 2.38
C ILE A 135 -3.25 6.18 2.90
N SER A 136 -2.07 6.71 2.57
CA SER A 136 -0.84 6.25 3.18
C SER A 136 0.05 7.40 3.60
N LEU A 137 0.73 7.20 4.72
CA LEU A 137 1.76 8.07 5.26
C LEU A 137 3.01 7.22 5.45
N SER A 138 4.14 7.68 4.96
CA SER A 138 5.40 6.98 5.15
C SER A 138 6.53 7.94 5.51
N PHE A 139 7.48 7.40 6.25
CA PHE A 139 8.72 8.06 6.57
C PHE A 139 9.86 7.07 6.39
N SER A 140 10.92 7.49 5.71
CA SER A 140 12.15 6.70 5.59
C SER A 140 13.39 7.55 5.80
N GLN A 141 14.42 6.92 6.32
CA GLN A 141 15.74 7.52 6.49
C GLN A 141 16.78 6.59 5.89
N GLU A 142 17.62 7.15 5.05
CA GLU A 142 18.76 6.50 4.45
C GLU A 142 20.04 7.23 4.90
N ASN A 143 20.97 6.48 5.46
CA ASN A 143 22.26 6.98 5.88
C ASN A 143 23.35 6.29 5.08
N THR A 144 24.12 7.04 4.35
CA THR A 144 25.33 6.59 3.67
C THR A 144 26.55 7.31 4.25
N GLN A 145 27.72 6.95 3.80
CA GLN A 145 28.96 7.66 4.17
C GLN A 145 28.97 9.10 3.62
N PHE A 146 28.27 9.36 2.50
CA PHE A 146 28.32 10.62 1.75
C PHE A 146 27.14 11.55 2.04
N TYR A 147 26.00 10.97 2.41
CA TYR A 147 24.79 11.78 2.67
C TYR A 147 23.84 11.10 3.64
N LYS A 148 22.97 11.91 4.21
CA LYS A 148 21.79 11.47 4.95
C LYS A 148 20.56 11.99 4.23
N ARG A 149 19.65 11.09 3.87
CA ARG A 149 18.39 11.42 3.22
C ARG A 149 17.22 11.00 4.10
N ARG A 150 16.25 11.87 4.25
CA ARG A 150 14.98 11.59 4.89
C ARG A 150 13.87 11.88 3.92
N VAL A 151 12.91 10.98 3.80
CA VAL A 151 11.76 11.16 2.94
C VAL A 151 10.50 10.97 3.77
N ALA A 152 9.63 11.98 3.75
CA ALA A 152 8.28 11.90 4.28
C ALA A 152 7.31 11.91 3.09
N SER A 153 6.41 10.94 3.04
CA SER A 153 5.45 10.83 1.94
C SER A 153 4.03 10.75 2.45
N ALA A 154 3.11 11.38 1.72
CA ALA A 154 1.68 11.29 1.95
C ALA A 154 0.98 11.02 0.62
N LYS A 155 0.17 9.95 0.56
CA LYS A 155 -0.57 9.56 -0.63
C LYS A 155 -2.05 9.44 -0.33
N PHE A 156 -2.85 9.92 -1.27
CA PHE A 156 -4.30 9.77 -1.27
C PHE A 156 -4.73 9.31 -2.67
N GLY A 157 -5.50 8.24 -2.73
CA GLY A 157 -5.89 7.67 -4.01
C GLY A 157 -7.06 6.71 -3.92
N TYR A 158 -7.36 6.10 -5.05
CA TYR A 158 -8.47 5.18 -5.23
C TYR A 158 -8.02 3.87 -5.84
N LEU A 159 -8.62 2.79 -5.37
CA LEU A 159 -8.39 1.44 -5.81
C LEU A 159 -9.71 0.86 -6.29
N TRP A 160 -9.78 0.31 -7.48
CA TRP A 160 -10.98 -0.40 -7.93
C TRP A 160 -10.64 -1.61 -8.80
N ARG A 161 -11.61 -2.49 -8.95
CA ARG A 161 -11.54 -3.64 -9.84
C ARG A 161 -12.70 -3.64 -10.80
N ARG A 162 -12.46 -4.10 -12.00
CA ARG A 162 -13.55 -4.41 -12.92
C ARG A 162 -14.28 -5.69 -12.46
N ALA A 163 -15.58 -5.78 -12.74
CA ALA A 163 -16.42 -6.89 -12.30
C ALA A 163 -15.94 -8.28 -12.76
N ASP A 164 -15.19 -8.36 -13.87
CA ASP A 164 -14.56 -9.58 -14.38
C ASP A 164 -13.31 -10.04 -13.62
N ASN A 165 -12.90 -9.28 -12.58
CA ASN A 165 -11.70 -9.49 -11.74
C ASN A 165 -10.35 -9.56 -12.49
N LYS A 166 -10.31 -9.26 -13.79
CA LYS A 166 -9.09 -9.32 -14.60
C LYS A 166 -8.20 -8.08 -14.42
N TRP A 167 -8.82 -6.92 -14.21
CA TRP A 167 -8.11 -5.65 -14.15
C TRP A 167 -8.25 -4.99 -12.80
N ARG A 168 -7.12 -4.55 -12.25
CA ARG A 168 -7.04 -3.69 -11.06
C ARG A 168 -6.51 -2.34 -11.47
N TYR A 169 -7.15 -1.31 -10.97
CA TYR A 169 -6.76 0.07 -11.21
C TYR A 169 -6.34 0.69 -9.88
N ASN A 170 -5.26 1.45 -9.92
CA ASN A 170 -4.77 2.25 -8.81
C ASN A 170 -4.58 3.66 -9.33
N PHE A 171 -5.27 4.62 -8.73
CA PHE A 171 -5.17 6.02 -9.09
C PHE A 171 -4.80 6.82 -7.85
N ASP A 172 -3.54 7.27 -7.79
CA ASP A 172 -3.06 8.16 -6.74
C ASP A 172 -3.34 9.60 -7.18
N LEU A 173 -4.37 10.20 -6.60
CA LEU A 173 -4.78 11.58 -6.89
C LEU A 173 -3.74 12.58 -6.36
N ILE A 174 -3.19 12.30 -5.20
CA ILE A 174 -2.15 13.10 -4.54
C ILE A 174 -1.05 12.15 -4.10
N ASP A 175 0.17 12.38 -4.55
CA ASP A 175 1.38 11.74 -4.08
C ASP A 175 2.40 12.84 -3.75
N LEU A 176 2.48 13.20 -2.47
CA LEU A 176 3.35 14.22 -1.94
C LEU A 176 4.58 13.56 -1.33
N ASN A 177 5.76 13.91 -1.81
CA ASN A 177 7.03 13.44 -1.30
C ASN A 177 7.89 14.63 -0.89
N TYR A 178 8.24 14.71 0.38
CA TYR A 178 9.13 15.72 0.92
C TYR A 178 10.48 15.11 1.27
N VAL A 179 11.51 15.53 0.54
CA VAL A 179 12.87 15.03 0.66
C VAL A 179 13.72 16.05 1.42
N LEU A 180 14.32 15.60 2.52
CA LEU A 180 15.26 16.35 3.33
C LEU A 180 16.65 15.71 3.22
N MET A 181 17.66 16.56 3.00
CA MET A 181 19.07 16.17 2.95
C MET A 181 19.83 16.86 4.10
N PRO A 182 19.75 16.33 5.34
CA PRO A 182 20.34 16.99 6.51
C PRO A 182 21.86 17.10 6.46
N SER A 183 22.52 16.22 5.75
CA SER A 183 23.97 16.18 5.61
C SER A 183 24.33 15.62 4.24
N VAL A 184 25.17 16.35 3.52
CA VAL A 184 25.74 15.93 2.22
C VAL A 184 27.21 16.33 2.23
N ASP A 185 28.10 15.43 1.85
CA ASP A 185 29.52 15.70 1.73
C ASP A 185 29.79 16.58 0.50
N SER A 186 30.50 17.70 0.73
CA SER A 186 30.83 18.65 -0.33
C SER A 186 31.79 18.07 -1.37
N SER A 187 32.68 17.17 -0.97
CA SER A 187 33.60 16.49 -1.89
C SER A 187 32.82 15.56 -2.84
N PHE A 188 31.85 14.83 -2.32
CA PHE A 188 30.96 13.98 -3.12
C PHE A 188 30.19 14.80 -4.16
N ILE A 189 29.63 15.96 -3.76
CA ILE A 189 28.88 16.84 -4.68
C ILE A 189 29.79 17.38 -5.78
N SER A 190 31.04 17.73 -5.46
CA SER A 190 31.98 18.29 -6.44
C SER A 190 32.39 17.29 -7.52
N GLU A 191 32.43 15.98 -7.20
CA GLU A 191 32.73 14.92 -8.16
C GLU A 191 31.57 14.65 -9.14
N LEU A 192 30.34 15.06 -8.81
CA LEU A 192 29.19 14.90 -9.69
C LEU A 192 29.27 15.88 -10.86
N LYS A 193 29.42 15.35 -12.07
CA LYS A 193 29.57 16.16 -13.31
C LYS A 193 28.28 16.82 -13.79
N ASN A 194 27.11 16.30 -13.38
CA ASN A 194 25.82 16.73 -13.89
C ASN A 194 25.05 17.54 -12.83
N GLU A 195 24.69 18.77 -13.16
CA GLU A 195 23.93 19.65 -12.26
C GLU A 195 22.53 19.13 -11.93
N TYR A 196 21.90 18.41 -12.85
CA TYR A 196 20.62 17.76 -12.60
C TYR A 196 20.74 16.70 -11.49
N ILE A 197 21.83 15.93 -11.48
CA ILE A 197 22.10 14.95 -10.42
C ILE A 197 22.38 15.67 -9.10
N LYS A 198 23.10 16.80 -9.11
CA LYS A 198 23.36 17.60 -7.90
C LYS A 198 22.07 18.10 -7.26
N SER A 199 21.06 18.48 -8.06
CA SER A 199 19.77 18.95 -7.54
C SER A 199 19.03 17.89 -6.74
N ALA A 200 19.23 16.59 -7.01
CA ALA A 200 18.64 15.50 -6.27
C ALA A 200 19.17 15.38 -4.81
N TYR A 201 20.34 15.98 -4.52
CA TYR A 201 20.94 16.04 -3.19
C TYR A 201 20.61 17.33 -2.43
N THR A 202 19.57 18.02 -2.81
CA THR A 202 19.03 19.20 -2.12
C THR A 202 17.66 18.89 -1.52
N ASN A 203 17.23 19.72 -0.58
CA ASN A 203 15.87 19.62 -0.06
C ASN A 203 14.87 19.97 -1.16
N HIS A 204 13.93 19.10 -1.42
CA HIS A 204 12.90 19.32 -2.44
C HIS A 204 11.59 18.63 -2.10
N MET A 205 10.54 19.07 -2.75
CA MET A 205 9.22 18.49 -2.65
C MET A 205 8.73 18.09 -4.05
N ILE A 206 8.19 16.89 -4.15
CA ILE A 206 7.60 16.35 -5.37
C ILE A 206 6.12 16.15 -5.12
N LEU A 207 5.28 16.74 -5.95
CA LEU A 207 3.86 16.49 -6.00
C LEU A 207 3.54 15.85 -7.34
N SER A 208 2.92 14.68 -7.32
CA SER A 208 2.52 13.95 -8.51
C SER A 208 1.14 13.34 -8.40
N ALA A 209 0.55 13.00 -9.54
CA ALA A 209 -0.61 12.16 -9.66
C ALA A 209 -0.24 10.97 -10.56
N ASN A 210 -0.60 9.74 -10.18
CA ASN A 210 -0.22 8.53 -10.89
C ASN A 210 -1.46 7.69 -11.21
N PHE A 211 -1.46 7.08 -12.40
CA PHE A 211 -2.52 6.19 -12.85
C PHE A 211 -1.96 4.85 -13.32
#